data_f47d64e75e9ccd88e7bf9276b6f7b919
#
_entry.id   f47d64e75e9ccd88e7bf9276b6f7b919
#
_cell.length_a   1.000
_cell.length_b   1.000
_cell.length_c   1.000
_cell.angle_alpha   90.00
_cell.angle_beta   90.00
_cell.angle_gamma   90.00
#
_symmetry.space_group_name_H-M   'P 1'
#
loop_
_entity.id
_entity.type
_entity.pdbx_description
1 polymer ?
#
loop_
_entity_poly.entity_id
_entity_poly.type
_entity_poly.pdbx_seq_one_letter_code
_entity_poly.pdbx_strand_id
1 'polypeptide(L)'
;MSVKPIRLIDLFRYYQKLGHQTAAINELEQEILKVAPDIFNRDQEWYETWKSAVPPKPGVWLITRQQISKISGHAEGSFDDAFMTDLNRLVQATGMTSLNQRRMLVAQTCHETAGYRYMTEIGDRAYFSRMYDNRSDLGNGPNDGYRYRGCGVIQLTGRHNFTRFAKWMERNGMRDDRIMEGTDYVVTKYPFLCAVCWIEENNWAAICDTGDVYAATRRLNGGLNGINDRIHYYEKAIKYIVN
;
A
#
# COMPACT_ATOMS: atom_id res chain seq x y z
N MET A 1 26.63 -17.25 24.00
CA MET A 1 25.17 -17.30 23.76
C MET A 1 24.90 -16.69 22.41
N SER A 2 24.50 -17.46 21.39
CA SER A 2 24.21 -16.90 20.07
C SER A 2 22.91 -16.12 20.16
N VAL A 3 22.97 -14.83 19.99
CA VAL A 3 21.79 -13.96 19.82
C VAL A 3 21.15 -14.38 18.50
N LYS A 4 19.89 -14.82 18.55
CA LYS A 4 19.19 -15.23 17.32
C LYS A 4 19.08 -14.00 16.40
N PRO A 5 19.46 -14.09 15.10
CA PRO A 5 19.44 -12.97 14.14
C PRO A 5 18.09 -12.21 14.11
N ILE A 6 16.99 -12.93 14.29
CA ILE A 6 15.62 -12.40 14.38
C ILE A 6 15.46 -11.23 15.36
N ARG A 7 16.21 -11.22 16.48
CA ARG A 7 16.07 -10.16 17.48
C ARG A 7 16.70 -8.83 17.07
N LEU A 8 17.77 -8.84 16.28
CA LEU A 8 18.42 -7.62 15.80
C LEU A 8 17.55 -6.91 14.77
N ILE A 9 17.01 -7.63 13.79
CA ILE A 9 16.11 -7.07 12.77
C ILE A 9 14.78 -6.58 13.38
N ASP A 10 14.24 -7.30 14.36
CA ASP A 10 13.05 -6.87 15.10
C ASP A 10 13.32 -5.60 15.91
N LEU A 11 14.52 -5.48 16.47
CA LEU A 11 14.98 -4.30 17.19
C LEU A 11 15.12 -3.09 16.24
N PHE A 12 15.77 -3.27 15.08
CA PHE A 12 15.90 -2.23 14.05
C PHE A 12 14.54 -1.74 13.54
N ARG A 13 13.62 -2.66 13.29
CA ARG A 13 12.25 -2.32 12.87
C ARG A 13 11.45 -1.61 13.96
N TYR A 14 11.64 -2.01 15.19
CA TYR A 14 11.01 -1.34 16.33
C TYR A 14 11.46 0.11 16.41
N TYR A 15 12.76 0.39 16.31
CA TYR A 15 13.30 1.75 16.34
C TYR A 15 12.96 2.57 15.09
N GLN A 16 12.90 1.98 13.91
CA GLN A 16 12.42 2.64 12.69
C GLN A 16 10.94 3.05 12.82
N LYS A 17 10.10 2.19 13.39
CA LYS A 17 8.68 2.52 13.65
C LYS A 17 8.48 3.65 14.66
N LEU A 18 9.40 3.81 15.59
CA LEU A 18 9.33 4.88 16.59
C LEU A 18 9.83 6.24 16.09
N GLY A 19 10.21 6.37 14.81
CA GLY A 19 10.73 7.61 14.24
C GLY A 19 12.07 8.05 14.84
N HIS A 20 12.74 7.17 15.59
CA HIS A 20 14.00 7.47 16.25
C HIS A 20 15.19 7.26 15.31
N GLN A 21 15.73 8.39 14.84
CA GLN A 21 17.13 8.58 14.42
C GLN A 21 17.65 7.58 13.38
N THR A 22 17.26 7.77 12.15
CA THR A 22 17.86 7.11 10.98
C THR A 22 19.39 7.15 11.02
N ALA A 23 19.99 8.23 11.55
CA ALA A 23 21.44 8.37 11.71
C ALA A 23 22.02 7.37 12.71
N ALA A 24 21.41 7.19 13.88
CA ALA A 24 21.91 6.24 14.90
C ALA A 24 21.73 4.78 14.47
N ILE A 25 20.67 4.48 13.70
CA ILE A 25 20.45 3.14 13.13
C ILE A 25 21.52 2.85 12.07
N ASN A 26 21.81 3.80 11.19
CA ASN A 26 22.87 3.67 10.19
C ASN A 26 24.27 3.55 10.82
N GLU A 27 24.52 4.26 11.90
CA GLU A 27 25.77 4.17 12.64
C GLU A 27 25.93 2.80 13.30
N LEU A 28 24.87 2.28 13.92
CA LEU A 28 24.85 0.94 14.50
C LEU A 28 24.99 -0.16 13.42
N GLU A 29 24.36 0.00 12.27
CA GLU A 29 24.52 -0.88 11.10
C GLU A 29 25.97 -0.93 10.64
N GLN A 30 26.64 0.23 10.53
CA GLN A 30 28.06 0.32 10.17
C GLN A 30 28.97 -0.32 11.21
N GLU A 31 28.68 -0.19 12.50
CA GLU A 31 29.45 -0.84 13.56
C GLU A 31 29.27 -2.37 13.56
N ILE A 32 28.07 -2.87 13.30
CA ILE A 32 27.79 -4.30 13.14
C ILE A 32 28.54 -4.87 11.92
N LEU A 33 28.54 -4.14 10.79
CA LEU A 33 29.26 -4.54 9.57
C LEU A 33 30.78 -4.64 9.78
N LYS A 34 31.37 -3.83 10.68
CA LYS A 34 32.78 -3.92 11.02
C LYS A 34 33.15 -5.20 11.79
N VAL A 35 32.27 -5.68 12.67
CA VAL A 35 32.53 -6.84 13.55
C VAL A 35 31.99 -8.15 12.99
N ALA A 36 31.00 -8.10 12.10
CA ALA A 36 30.36 -9.26 11.51
C ALA A 36 29.88 -8.98 10.06
N PRO A 37 30.81 -8.76 9.12
CA PRO A 37 30.48 -8.39 7.73
C PRO A 37 29.60 -9.43 7.03
N ASP A 38 29.64 -10.69 7.45
CA ASP A 38 28.82 -11.77 6.87
C ASP A 38 27.41 -11.86 7.46
N ILE A 39 27.10 -11.10 8.51
CA ILE A 39 25.79 -11.22 9.17
C ILE A 39 24.66 -10.78 8.25
N PHE A 40 24.91 -9.79 7.42
CA PHE A 40 23.94 -9.29 6.43
C PHE A 40 23.88 -10.15 5.17
N ASN A 41 24.98 -10.81 4.79
CA ASN A 41 24.97 -11.76 3.65
C ASN A 41 24.21 -13.05 3.96
N ARG A 42 24.33 -13.56 5.19
CA ARG A 42 23.51 -14.68 5.68
C ARG A 42 22.05 -14.29 5.85
N ASP A 43 21.81 -13.04 6.23
CA ASP A 43 20.47 -12.49 6.37
C ASP A 43 19.81 -12.16 5.02
N GLN A 44 20.56 -12.01 3.93
CA GLN A 44 19.98 -11.75 2.62
C GLN A 44 19.21 -12.97 2.10
N GLU A 45 19.77 -14.16 2.22
CA GLU A 45 19.11 -15.42 1.86
C GLU A 45 17.92 -15.70 2.80
N TRP A 46 18.09 -15.46 4.08
CA TRP A 46 17.03 -15.54 5.08
C TRP A 46 15.97 -14.45 4.86
N TYR A 47 16.35 -13.23 4.52
CA TYR A 47 15.47 -12.11 4.24
C TYR A 47 14.66 -12.34 2.96
N GLU A 48 15.24 -12.91 1.89
CA GLU A 48 14.53 -13.32 0.69
C GLU A 48 13.58 -14.51 0.98
N THR A 49 14.02 -15.46 1.79
CA THR A 49 13.19 -16.57 2.28
C THR A 49 12.06 -16.04 3.17
N TRP A 50 12.33 -15.06 4.01
CA TRP A 50 11.34 -14.42 4.86
C TRP A 50 10.38 -13.54 4.06
N LYS A 51 10.85 -12.80 3.07
CA LYS A 51 9.99 -12.07 2.12
C LYS A 51 9.00 -12.99 1.40
N SER A 52 9.47 -14.18 1.04
CA SER A 52 8.63 -15.18 0.38
C SER A 52 7.77 -15.99 1.36
N ALA A 53 8.18 -16.09 2.64
CA ALA A 53 7.59 -17.00 3.63
C ALA A 53 6.75 -16.32 4.71
N VAL A 54 6.75 -14.97 4.80
CA VAL A 54 5.87 -14.27 5.76
C VAL A 54 4.77 -13.52 5.03
N PRO A 55 3.72 -14.20 4.61
CA PRO A 55 2.42 -13.59 4.72
C PRO A 55 2.28 -13.14 6.19
N PRO A 56 1.59 -12.02 6.49
CA PRO A 56 1.25 -11.70 7.87
C PRO A 56 0.71 -12.99 8.48
N LYS A 57 1.22 -13.38 9.66
CA LYS A 57 0.86 -14.67 10.29
C LYS A 57 -0.64 -14.87 10.08
N PRO A 58 -1.09 -16.01 9.51
CA PRO A 58 -2.51 -16.28 9.44
C PRO A 58 -3.07 -16.18 10.86
N GLY A 59 -3.90 -15.17 11.13
CA GLY A 59 -4.48 -14.95 12.46
C GLY A 59 -4.33 -13.55 13.06
N VAL A 60 -3.52 -12.64 12.50
CA VAL A 60 -3.48 -11.24 12.95
C VAL A 60 -3.58 -10.30 11.74
N TRP A 61 -4.64 -10.43 11.00
CA TRP A 61 -4.96 -9.43 10.01
C TRP A 61 -5.60 -8.25 10.71
N LEU A 62 -5.00 -7.07 10.54
CA LEU A 62 -5.54 -5.80 11.05
C LEU A 62 -6.92 -5.50 10.44
N ILE A 63 -7.16 -5.99 9.22
CA ILE A 63 -8.44 -5.98 8.52
C ILE A 63 -8.69 -7.41 8.02
N THR A 64 -9.83 -8.00 8.42
CA THR A 64 -10.19 -9.38 8.08
C THR A 64 -11.04 -9.46 6.81
N ARG A 65 -11.05 -10.63 6.17
CA ARG A 65 -11.89 -10.93 5.00
C ARG A 65 -13.37 -10.73 5.29
N GLN A 66 -13.83 -11.18 6.46
CA GLN A 66 -15.21 -11.00 6.90
C GLN A 66 -15.57 -9.51 7.01
N GLN A 67 -14.68 -8.69 7.57
CA GLN A 67 -14.90 -7.24 7.67
C GLN A 67 -15.05 -6.62 6.28
N ILE A 68 -14.14 -6.93 5.35
CA ILE A 68 -14.22 -6.44 3.97
C ILE A 68 -15.50 -6.88 3.29
N SER A 69 -15.90 -8.14 3.42
CA SER A 69 -17.14 -8.68 2.89
C SER A 69 -18.37 -7.90 3.38
N LYS A 70 -18.47 -7.70 4.70
CA LYS A 70 -19.58 -6.95 5.31
C LYS A 70 -19.65 -5.49 4.88
N ILE A 71 -18.49 -4.84 4.70
CA ILE A 71 -18.42 -3.42 4.34
C ILE A 71 -18.68 -3.24 2.84
N SER A 72 -18.01 -4.00 1.98
CA SER A 72 -18.15 -3.91 0.52
C SER A 72 -19.48 -4.45 -0.01
N GLY A 73 -20.09 -5.39 0.71
CA GLY A 73 -21.31 -6.09 0.27
C GLY A 73 -21.06 -7.27 -0.66
N HIS A 74 -19.81 -7.69 -0.85
CA HIS A 74 -19.45 -8.86 -1.65
C HIS A 74 -19.20 -10.09 -0.78
N ALA A 75 -19.36 -11.29 -1.36
CA ALA A 75 -19.12 -12.54 -0.64
C ALA A 75 -17.64 -12.64 -0.19
N GLU A 76 -17.38 -13.28 0.95
CA GLU A 76 -16.01 -13.48 1.47
C GLU A 76 -15.09 -14.16 0.46
N GLY A 77 -15.61 -15.13 -0.30
CA GLY A 77 -14.85 -15.84 -1.35
C GLY A 77 -14.39 -14.96 -2.52
N SER A 78 -14.89 -13.71 -2.62
CA SER A 78 -14.42 -12.75 -3.63
C SER A 78 -13.06 -12.14 -3.28
N PHE A 79 -12.58 -12.33 -2.07
CA PHE A 79 -11.34 -11.75 -1.55
C PHE A 79 -10.37 -12.87 -1.20
N ASP A 80 -9.47 -13.21 -2.11
CA ASP A 80 -8.48 -14.25 -1.90
C ASP A 80 -7.36 -13.82 -0.92
N ASP A 81 -6.45 -14.73 -0.63
CA ASP A 81 -5.34 -14.48 0.28
C ASP A 81 -4.36 -13.43 -0.26
N ALA A 82 -4.20 -13.33 -1.58
CA ALA A 82 -3.34 -12.34 -2.20
C ALA A 82 -3.91 -10.92 -1.99
N PHE A 83 -5.21 -10.73 -2.22
CA PHE A 83 -5.92 -9.50 -1.94
C PHE A 83 -5.78 -9.08 -0.47
N MET A 84 -6.06 -9.99 0.46
CA MET A 84 -6.00 -9.70 1.90
C MET A 84 -4.57 -9.42 2.38
N THR A 85 -3.60 -10.11 1.81
CA THR A 85 -2.18 -9.90 2.09
C THR A 85 -1.73 -8.51 1.65
N ASP A 86 -2.09 -8.08 0.45
CA ASP A 86 -1.67 -6.78 -0.09
C ASP A 86 -2.37 -5.62 0.64
N LEU A 87 -3.67 -5.75 0.97
CA LEU A 87 -4.39 -4.79 1.82
C LEU A 87 -3.69 -4.60 3.18
N ASN A 88 -3.42 -5.70 3.89
CA ASN A 88 -2.80 -5.61 5.21
C ASN A 88 -1.34 -5.18 5.14
N ARG A 89 -0.65 -5.46 4.03
CA ARG A 89 0.69 -4.92 3.76
C ARG A 89 0.66 -3.39 3.60
N LEU A 90 -0.32 -2.83 2.89
CA LEU A 90 -0.50 -1.38 2.83
C LEU A 90 -0.72 -0.78 4.21
N VAL A 91 -1.62 -1.35 5.02
CA VAL A 91 -1.88 -0.91 6.40
C VAL A 91 -0.61 -0.88 7.24
N GLN A 92 0.21 -1.93 7.14
CA GLN A 92 1.48 -2.01 7.88
C GLN A 92 2.52 -1.02 7.34
N ALA A 93 2.67 -0.93 6.03
CA ALA A 93 3.66 -0.09 5.38
C ALA A 93 3.43 1.41 5.66
N THR A 94 2.17 1.82 5.71
CA THR A 94 1.77 3.22 5.98
C THR A 94 1.57 3.52 7.47
N GLY A 95 1.66 2.51 8.35
CA GLY A 95 1.37 2.68 9.77
C GLY A 95 -0.11 2.97 10.10
N MET A 96 -1.03 2.74 9.17
CA MET A 96 -2.48 2.98 9.34
C MET A 96 -3.13 1.92 10.25
N THR A 97 -2.64 1.80 11.48
CA THR A 97 -3.01 0.70 12.40
C THR A 97 -4.11 1.07 13.40
N SER A 98 -4.44 2.35 13.58
CA SER A 98 -5.54 2.76 14.45
C SER A 98 -6.91 2.33 13.87
N LEU A 99 -7.92 2.30 14.72
CA LEU A 99 -9.29 1.99 14.29
C LEU A 99 -9.79 2.99 13.24
N ASN A 100 -9.61 4.28 13.48
CA ASN A 100 -10.07 5.32 12.56
C ASN A 100 -9.35 5.23 11.22
N GLN A 101 -8.03 5.00 11.22
CA GLN A 101 -7.24 4.84 10.00
C GLN A 101 -7.71 3.65 9.17
N ARG A 102 -7.88 2.47 9.79
CA ARG A 102 -8.36 1.26 9.08
C ARG A 102 -9.78 1.43 8.53
N ARG A 103 -10.68 2.02 9.32
CA ARG A 103 -12.06 2.33 8.91
C ARG A 103 -12.09 3.28 7.73
N MET A 104 -11.31 4.35 7.82
CA MET A 104 -11.24 5.37 6.76
C MET A 104 -10.63 4.81 5.48
N LEU A 105 -9.53 4.05 5.59
CA LEU A 105 -8.91 3.37 4.44
C LEU A 105 -9.93 2.52 3.70
N VAL A 106 -10.63 1.63 4.41
CA VAL A 106 -11.63 0.74 3.80
C VAL A 106 -12.78 1.54 3.19
N ALA A 107 -13.31 2.53 3.89
CA ALA A 107 -14.44 3.32 3.40
C ALA A 107 -14.12 4.07 2.11
N GLN A 108 -12.98 4.74 2.08
CA GLN A 108 -12.55 5.52 0.92
C GLN A 108 -12.22 4.61 -0.27
N THR A 109 -11.47 3.54 -0.04
CA THR A 109 -11.10 2.60 -1.11
C THR A 109 -12.29 1.79 -1.64
N CYS A 110 -13.28 1.48 -0.82
CA CYS A 110 -14.56 0.91 -1.28
C CYS A 110 -15.27 1.86 -2.25
N HIS A 111 -15.35 3.16 -1.92
CA HIS A 111 -15.95 4.15 -2.82
C HIS A 111 -15.20 4.24 -4.15
N GLU A 112 -13.87 4.40 -4.12
CA GLU A 112 -13.04 4.57 -5.32
C GLU A 112 -13.12 3.39 -6.29
N THR A 113 -13.47 2.21 -5.79
CA THR A 113 -13.45 0.95 -6.55
C THR A 113 -14.82 0.28 -6.70
N ALA A 114 -15.88 0.94 -6.29
CA ALA A 114 -17.23 0.36 -6.21
C ALA A 114 -17.25 -0.97 -5.43
N GLY A 115 -16.70 -0.95 -4.21
CA GLY A 115 -16.58 -2.13 -3.34
C GLY A 115 -15.52 -3.12 -3.80
N TYR A 116 -14.45 -2.64 -4.39
CA TYR A 116 -13.35 -3.44 -4.94
C TYR A 116 -13.67 -4.20 -6.25
N ARG A 117 -14.73 -3.80 -6.93
CA ARG A 117 -15.10 -4.37 -8.23
C ARG A 117 -14.23 -3.84 -9.38
N TYR A 118 -13.85 -2.58 -9.33
CA TYR A 118 -13.11 -1.90 -10.39
C TYR A 118 -11.79 -1.34 -9.87
N MET A 119 -10.74 -2.13 -10.04
CA MET A 119 -9.37 -1.78 -9.63
C MET A 119 -8.55 -1.19 -10.79
N THR A 120 -9.16 -1.05 -11.97
CA THR A 120 -8.53 -0.52 -13.18
C THR A 120 -9.48 0.47 -13.82
N GLU A 121 -8.92 1.58 -14.29
CA GLU A 121 -9.69 2.57 -15.05
C GLU A 121 -10.32 1.93 -16.31
N ILE A 122 -11.58 2.25 -16.55
CA ILE A 122 -12.38 1.66 -17.64
C ILE A 122 -12.23 2.52 -18.90
N GLY A 123 -11.82 1.91 -19.98
CA GLY A 123 -11.65 2.54 -21.29
C GLY A 123 -10.94 1.62 -22.28
N ASP A 124 -11.00 1.98 -23.53
CA ASP A 124 -10.24 1.29 -24.57
C ASP A 124 -8.85 1.91 -24.79
N ARG A 125 -8.03 1.24 -25.56
CA ARG A 125 -6.66 1.69 -25.85
C ARG A 125 -6.63 3.06 -26.55
N ALA A 126 -7.56 3.31 -27.45
CA ALA A 126 -7.66 4.58 -28.18
C ALA A 126 -8.03 5.73 -27.23
N TYR A 127 -8.94 5.49 -26.29
CA TYR A 127 -9.26 6.44 -25.24
C TYR A 127 -8.04 6.80 -24.40
N PHE A 128 -7.30 5.81 -23.89
CA PHE A 128 -6.14 6.05 -23.05
C PHE A 128 -4.99 6.71 -23.80
N SER A 129 -4.75 6.35 -25.05
CA SER A 129 -3.76 7.04 -25.89
C SER A 129 -4.09 8.52 -26.04
N ARG A 130 -5.34 8.85 -26.34
CA ARG A 130 -5.77 10.25 -26.46
C ARG A 130 -5.68 11.03 -25.17
N MET A 131 -5.99 10.39 -24.03
CA MET A 131 -6.04 11.05 -22.73
C MET A 131 -4.68 11.19 -22.06
N TYR A 132 -3.79 10.22 -22.26
CA TYR A 132 -2.60 10.08 -21.40
C TYR A 132 -1.26 9.94 -22.15
N ASP A 133 -1.23 9.63 -23.48
CA ASP A 133 0.03 9.60 -24.20
C ASP A 133 0.66 11.00 -24.25
N ASN A 134 1.98 11.03 -24.11
CA ASN A 134 2.78 12.26 -24.17
C ASN A 134 2.39 13.33 -23.10
N ARG A 135 1.67 12.94 -22.06
CA ARG A 135 1.38 13.80 -20.90
C ARG A 135 2.63 13.95 -20.04
N SER A 136 3.33 15.08 -20.20
CA SER A 136 4.59 15.37 -19.48
C SER A 136 4.40 15.48 -17.97
N ASP A 137 3.25 15.97 -17.52
CA ASP A 137 2.86 16.03 -16.10
C ASP A 137 2.70 14.64 -15.45
N LEU A 138 2.39 13.61 -16.26
CA LEU A 138 2.37 12.20 -15.85
C LEU A 138 3.69 11.47 -16.12
N GLY A 139 4.66 12.12 -16.77
CA GLY A 139 5.91 11.53 -17.24
C GLY A 139 5.72 10.52 -18.36
N ASN A 140 4.59 10.58 -19.08
CA ASN A 140 4.25 9.66 -20.14
C ASN A 140 4.89 10.08 -21.46
N GLY A 141 5.44 9.08 -22.16
CA GLY A 141 5.83 9.16 -23.56
C GLY A 141 4.76 8.55 -24.48
N PRO A 142 5.13 8.29 -25.75
CA PRO A 142 4.27 7.59 -26.70
C PRO A 142 3.89 6.19 -26.20
N ASN A 143 2.63 5.80 -26.36
CA ASN A 143 2.06 4.50 -25.96
C ASN A 143 2.07 4.21 -24.44
N ASP A 144 2.33 5.21 -23.61
CA ASP A 144 2.28 5.05 -22.16
C ASP A 144 0.88 5.15 -21.58
N GLY A 145 -0.04 5.79 -22.28
CA GLY A 145 -1.38 6.05 -21.80
C GLY A 145 -2.12 4.80 -21.38
N TYR A 146 -2.12 3.77 -22.21
CA TYR A 146 -2.72 2.49 -21.86
C TYR A 146 -1.90 1.74 -20.81
N ARG A 147 -0.58 1.76 -20.93
CA ARG A 147 0.33 1.04 -20.04
C ARG A 147 0.23 1.51 -18.59
N TYR A 148 0.16 2.81 -18.38
CA TYR A 148 0.13 3.43 -17.05
C TYR A 148 -1.21 4.13 -16.76
N ARG A 149 -2.31 3.58 -17.30
CA ARG A 149 -3.66 4.01 -16.94
C ARG A 149 -3.94 3.78 -15.47
N GLY A 150 -5.00 4.40 -14.94
CA GLY A 150 -5.34 4.30 -13.53
C GLY A 150 -5.53 2.86 -13.04
N CYS A 151 -4.90 2.52 -11.91
CA CYS A 151 -5.06 1.22 -11.27
C CYS A 151 -4.92 1.28 -9.74
N GLY A 152 -5.39 0.20 -9.10
CA GLY A 152 -5.37 0.06 -7.66
C GLY A 152 -6.42 0.92 -6.96
N VAL A 153 -6.40 0.87 -5.65
CA VAL A 153 -7.47 1.43 -4.78
C VAL A 153 -7.57 2.95 -4.76
N ILE A 154 -6.57 3.67 -5.28
CA ILE A 154 -6.59 5.13 -5.41
C ILE A 154 -6.22 5.60 -6.82
N GLN A 155 -6.31 4.71 -7.81
CA GLN A 155 -6.07 5.03 -9.22
C GLN A 155 -4.67 5.59 -9.49
N LEU A 156 -3.62 4.82 -9.12
CA LEU A 156 -2.24 5.13 -9.53
C LEU A 156 -2.15 5.29 -11.04
N THR A 157 -1.77 6.48 -11.53
CA THR A 157 -1.78 6.84 -12.97
C THR A 157 -0.47 7.51 -13.38
N GLY A 158 0.04 7.17 -14.55
CA GLY A 158 1.19 7.79 -15.18
C GLY A 158 2.54 7.20 -14.80
N ARG A 159 3.49 7.22 -15.76
CA ARG A 159 4.83 6.65 -15.63
C ARG A 159 5.58 7.17 -14.40
N HIS A 160 5.44 8.47 -14.07
CA HIS A 160 6.07 9.05 -12.88
C HIS A 160 5.65 8.34 -11.60
N ASN A 161 4.35 8.09 -11.41
CA ASN A 161 3.84 7.47 -10.20
C ASN A 161 4.23 5.98 -10.11
N PHE A 162 4.23 5.26 -11.24
CA PHE A 162 4.74 3.88 -11.28
C PHE A 162 6.24 3.83 -10.94
N THR A 163 7.04 4.76 -11.48
CA THR A 163 8.47 4.87 -11.14
C THR A 163 8.68 5.16 -9.65
N ARG A 164 7.87 6.04 -9.07
CA ARG A 164 7.94 6.36 -7.63
C ARG A 164 7.60 5.15 -6.78
N PHE A 165 6.55 4.41 -7.15
CA PHE A 165 6.18 3.17 -6.47
C PHE A 165 7.29 2.11 -6.60
N ALA A 166 7.87 1.89 -7.77
CA ALA A 166 8.99 0.98 -7.97
C ALA A 166 10.22 1.35 -7.11
N LYS A 167 10.56 2.65 -7.04
CA LYS A 167 11.63 3.15 -6.18
C LYS A 167 11.30 3.00 -4.68
N TRP A 168 10.05 3.17 -4.30
CA TRP A 168 9.61 2.93 -2.93
C TRP A 168 9.78 1.44 -2.57
N MET A 169 9.36 0.53 -3.45
CA MET A 169 9.55 -0.91 -3.29
C MET A 169 11.03 -1.28 -3.13
N GLU A 170 11.90 -0.74 -3.98
CA GLU A 170 13.34 -0.97 -3.92
C GLU A 170 13.94 -0.49 -2.58
N ARG A 171 13.63 0.74 -2.15
CA ARG A 171 14.10 1.30 -0.86
C ARG A 171 13.64 0.49 0.35
N ASN A 172 12.51 -0.19 0.24
CA ASN A 172 11.94 -1.05 1.29
C ASN A 172 12.32 -2.52 1.11
N GLY A 173 13.34 -2.81 0.27
CA GLY A 173 13.84 -4.15 0.05
C GLY A 173 12.88 -5.09 -0.67
N MET A 174 11.90 -4.56 -1.40
CA MET A 174 10.91 -5.32 -2.17
C MET A 174 11.03 -5.02 -3.66
N ARG A 175 12.28 -4.91 -4.19
CA ARG A 175 12.50 -4.58 -5.60
C ARG A 175 11.72 -5.52 -6.50
N ASP A 176 10.95 -4.93 -7.42
CA ASP A 176 10.21 -5.64 -8.44
C ASP A 176 10.22 -4.81 -9.73
N ASP A 177 11.11 -5.16 -10.64
CA ASP A 177 11.30 -4.43 -11.91
C ASP A 177 10.06 -4.56 -12.83
N ARG A 178 9.20 -5.55 -12.60
CA ARG A 178 7.97 -5.78 -13.35
C ARG A 178 6.88 -4.74 -13.07
N ILE A 179 7.01 -3.93 -12.03
CA ILE A 179 6.11 -2.78 -11.79
C ILE A 179 6.05 -1.88 -13.03
N MET A 180 7.17 -1.74 -13.76
CA MET A 180 7.25 -0.94 -14.97
C MET A 180 6.63 -1.62 -16.21
N GLU A 181 6.13 -2.85 -16.10
CA GLU A 181 5.25 -3.45 -17.12
C GLU A 181 3.90 -2.71 -17.17
N GLY A 182 3.50 -2.05 -16.07
CA GLY A 182 2.37 -1.15 -15.99
C GLY A 182 1.16 -1.71 -15.24
N THR A 183 0.00 -1.14 -15.55
CA THR A 183 -1.26 -1.34 -14.84
C THR A 183 -1.65 -2.81 -14.68
N ASP A 184 -1.57 -3.61 -15.74
CA ASP A 184 -2.04 -5.00 -15.71
C ASP A 184 -1.24 -5.85 -14.72
N TYR A 185 0.05 -5.58 -14.57
CA TYR A 185 0.87 -6.23 -13.56
C TYR A 185 0.57 -5.70 -12.16
N VAL A 186 0.58 -4.38 -11.99
CA VAL A 186 0.45 -3.75 -10.67
C VAL A 186 -0.91 -4.05 -10.05
N VAL A 187 -2.00 -4.00 -10.81
CA VAL A 187 -3.34 -4.30 -10.27
C VAL A 187 -3.48 -5.74 -9.81
N THR A 188 -2.74 -6.66 -10.42
CA THR A 188 -2.77 -8.08 -10.04
C THR A 188 -1.94 -8.37 -8.78
N LYS A 189 -0.81 -7.67 -8.60
CA LYS A 189 0.16 -7.96 -7.54
C LYS A 189 0.08 -7.02 -6.35
N TYR A 190 -0.23 -5.75 -6.58
CA TYR A 190 -0.13 -4.67 -5.61
C TYR A 190 -1.35 -3.72 -5.68
N PRO A 191 -2.61 -4.24 -5.72
CA PRO A 191 -3.79 -3.40 -5.88
C PRO A 191 -3.96 -2.37 -4.76
N PHE A 192 -3.46 -2.66 -3.56
CA PHE A 192 -3.45 -1.75 -2.41
C PHE A 192 -2.11 -1.07 -2.22
N LEU A 193 -1.01 -1.83 -2.22
CA LEU A 193 0.31 -1.30 -1.88
C LEU A 193 0.77 -0.21 -2.83
N CYS A 194 0.30 -0.19 -4.08
CA CYS A 194 0.60 0.88 -5.03
C CYS A 194 0.13 2.28 -4.56
N ALA A 195 -0.74 2.35 -3.56
CA ALA A 195 -1.20 3.59 -2.93
C ALA A 195 -0.19 4.19 -1.92
N VAL A 196 0.83 3.43 -1.51
CA VAL A 196 1.70 3.79 -0.39
C VAL A 196 2.37 5.16 -0.54
N CYS A 197 2.94 5.43 -1.70
CA CYS A 197 3.63 6.71 -1.95
C CYS A 197 2.70 7.90 -1.80
N TRP A 198 1.47 7.79 -2.34
CA TRP A 198 0.50 8.86 -2.25
C TRP A 198 0.04 9.09 -0.80
N ILE A 199 -0.20 8.01 -0.04
CA ILE A 199 -0.61 8.09 1.36
C ILE A 199 0.45 8.79 2.21
N GLU A 200 1.73 8.43 2.04
CA GLU A 200 2.85 9.03 2.77
C GLU A 200 3.01 10.52 2.44
N GLU A 201 3.06 10.86 1.15
CA GLU A 201 3.30 12.24 0.68
C GLU A 201 2.17 13.20 1.03
N ASN A 202 0.95 12.70 1.10
CA ASN A 202 -0.21 13.52 1.45
C ASN A 202 -0.51 13.54 2.94
N ASN A 203 0.31 12.88 3.77
CA ASN A 203 0.06 12.71 5.20
C ASN A 203 -1.36 12.19 5.51
N TRP A 204 -1.87 11.35 4.60
CA TRP A 204 -3.27 10.94 4.63
C TRP A 204 -3.59 10.05 5.84
N ALA A 205 -2.62 9.28 6.31
CA ALA A 205 -2.75 8.46 7.51
C ALA A 205 -3.13 9.30 8.75
N ALA A 206 -2.50 10.46 8.94
CA ALA A 206 -2.83 11.36 10.05
C ALA A 206 -4.23 11.97 9.92
N ILE A 207 -4.65 12.31 8.68
CA ILE A 207 -6.01 12.81 8.44
C ILE A 207 -7.03 11.71 8.73
N CYS A 208 -6.78 10.48 8.30
CA CYS A 208 -7.68 9.35 8.57
C CYS A 208 -7.82 9.04 10.06
N ASP A 209 -6.78 9.31 10.85
CA ASP A 209 -6.80 9.06 12.31
C ASP A 209 -7.78 9.97 13.04
N THR A 210 -8.07 11.15 12.51
CA THR A 210 -9.08 12.05 13.08
C THR A 210 -10.50 11.50 13.02
N GLY A 211 -10.78 10.56 12.13
CA GLY A 211 -12.14 10.06 11.85
C GLY A 211 -12.99 11.03 11.01
N ASP A 212 -12.43 12.15 10.55
CA ASP A 212 -13.14 13.13 9.71
C ASP A 212 -13.21 12.65 8.25
N VAL A 213 -14.36 12.11 7.86
CA VAL A 213 -14.62 11.63 6.49
C VAL A 213 -14.52 12.76 5.47
N TYR A 214 -14.96 13.97 5.83
CA TYR A 214 -14.92 15.12 4.94
C TYR A 214 -13.49 15.56 4.65
N ALA A 215 -12.65 15.64 5.69
CA ALA A 215 -11.23 15.98 5.53
C ALA A 215 -10.49 14.91 4.70
N ALA A 216 -10.72 13.63 5.00
CA ALA A 216 -10.11 12.51 4.27
C ALA A 216 -10.53 12.52 2.79
N THR A 217 -11.82 12.77 2.52
CA THR A 217 -12.36 12.86 1.16
C THR A 217 -11.79 14.04 0.38
N ARG A 218 -11.75 15.24 0.98
CA ARG A 218 -11.14 16.41 0.33
C ARG A 218 -9.68 16.19 -0.03
N ARG A 219 -8.92 15.56 0.85
CA ARG A 219 -7.51 15.25 0.57
C ARG A 219 -7.37 14.26 -0.58
N LEU A 220 -8.20 13.21 -0.63
CA LEU A 220 -8.11 12.16 -1.64
C LEU A 220 -8.61 12.62 -3.01
N ASN A 221 -9.74 13.32 -3.05
CA ASN A 221 -10.50 13.63 -4.28
C ASN A 221 -10.38 15.10 -4.70
N GLY A 222 -9.79 15.98 -3.89
CA GLY A 222 -9.78 17.44 -4.13
C GLY A 222 -11.11 18.14 -3.84
N GLY A 223 -12.18 17.40 -3.53
CA GLY A 223 -13.52 17.90 -3.26
C GLY A 223 -14.35 16.93 -2.42
N LEU A 224 -15.68 17.00 -2.52
CA LEU A 224 -16.61 16.15 -1.78
C LEU A 224 -17.41 15.22 -2.71
N ASN A 225 -16.88 14.88 -3.89
CA ASN A 225 -17.56 13.97 -4.78
C ASN A 225 -17.75 12.60 -4.11
N GLY A 226 -18.99 12.08 -4.18
CA GLY A 226 -19.32 10.81 -3.57
C GLY A 226 -19.39 10.79 -2.04
N ILE A 227 -19.43 11.96 -1.36
CA ILE A 227 -19.36 12.04 0.10
C ILE A 227 -20.40 11.16 0.82
N ASN A 228 -21.64 11.10 0.32
CA ASN A 228 -22.68 10.29 0.95
C ASN A 228 -22.39 8.80 0.87
N ASP A 229 -21.83 8.32 -0.24
CA ASP A 229 -21.42 6.92 -0.40
C ASP A 229 -20.20 6.60 0.49
N ARG A 230 -19.24 7.52 0.61
CA ARG A 230 -18.08 7.38 1.52
C ARG A 230 -18.51 7.34 2.98
N ILE A 231 -19.48 8.17 3.38
CA ILE A 231 -20.08 8.14 4.72
C ILE A 231 -20.74 6.78 4.95
N HIS A 232 -21.54 6.28 4.00
CA HIS A 232 -22.19 4.98 4.11
C HIS A 232 -21.17 3.84 4.32
N TYR A 233 -20.06 3.81 3.55
CA TYR A 233 -19.00 2.83 3.77
C TYR A 233 -18.29 3.04 5.12
N TYR A 234 -18.12 4.28 5.55
CA TYR A 234 -17.48 4.57 6.84
C TYR A 234 -18.34 4.12 8.04
N GLU A 235 -19.65 4.33 7.99
CA GLU A 235 -20.59 3.81 9.00
C GLU A 235 -20.55 2.27 9.09
N LYS A 236 -20.51 1.59 7.94
CA LYS A 236 -20.27 0.14 7.91
C LYS A 236 -18.92 -0.23 8.51
N ALA A 237 -17.86 0.52 8.18
CA ALA A 237 -16.53 0.28 8.72
C ALA A 237 -16.50 0.47 10.26
N ILE A 238 -17.18 1.46 10.80
CA ILE A 238 -17.36 1.65 12.25
C ILE A 238 -18.02 0.42 12.86
N LYS A 239 -19.05 -0.12 12.22
CA LYS A 239 -19.81 -1.27 12.72
C LYS A 239 -19.00 -2.58 12.71
N TYR A 240 -18.15 -2.79 11.72
CA TYR A 240 -17.50 -4.08 11.50
C TYR A 240 -16.00 -4.12 11.82
N ILE A 241 -15.30 -2.99 11.81
CA ILE A 241 -13.90 -2.88 12.25
C ILE A 241 -13.92 -2.33 13.67
N VAL A 242 -13.96 -3.24 14.64
CA VAL A 242 -14.10 -2.90 16.08
C VAL A 242 -12.86 -3.19 16.92
N ASN A 243 -11.87 -3.95 16.36
CA ASN A 243 -10.60 -4.28 17.04
C ASN A 243 -9.44 -4.28 16.04
#